data_b24ea63fb04ed156e863c4a13301f8b2
#
_entry.id   b24ea63fb04ed156e863c4a13301f8b2
#
_cell.length_a   1.000
_cell.length_b   1.000
_cell.length_c   1.000
_cell.angle_alpha   90.00
_cell.angle_beta   90.00
_cell.angle_gamma   90.00
#
_symmetry.space_group_name_H-M   'P 1'
#
loop_
_entity.id
_entity.type
_entity.pdbx_description
1 polymer ?
#
loop_
_entity_poly.entity_id
_entity_poly.type
_entity_poly.pdbx_seq_one_letter_code
_entity_poly.pdbx_strand_id
1 'polypeptide(L)'
;MRLCSVRHGSIRDGSIEIAAVILPDRGVALIRDLLPGFTGDVLDVLTTGTADAIEAAALAADASVFRPTDSVTFGAPYRHPRMLWGIGLNYVEHASDLAEGVPDEPASFIKGDHTIIGPGENIPIPWQSIRTTAEAELGIVIGQYCRDVEADDALDYVAGVVPLLDQTAEDILQRNPRFLTRSKNFPGFFSFGPSIVPLSEVFESYDSLADVTVSTMINGAVHRSNTVSNMRYDPAFLVSFHSKIMPLYPGDIISTGTPGAVQVRPGDVAECRIPGIGVLQNPVVAQPR
;
A
#
# COMPACT_ATOMS: atom_id res chain seq x y z
N MET A 1 -16.72 1.91 -4.78
CA MET A 1 -16.09 0.82 -5.59
C MET A 1 -14.61 0.75 -5.27
N ARG A 2 -14.06 -0.44 -4.92
CA ARG A 2 -12.62 -0.65 -4.69
C ARG A 2 -11.92 -1.05 -5.98
N LEU A 3 -10.70 -0.58 -6.22
CA LEU A 3 -9.86 -0.99 -7.36
C LEU A 3 -8.88 -2.08 -6.93
N CYS A 4 -8.74 -3.14 -7.71
CA CYS A 4 -7.83 -4.25 -7.43
C CYS A 4 -7.32 -4.91 -8.72
N SER A 5 -6.37 -5.82 -8.59
CA SER A 5 -5.97 -6.73 -9.68
C SER A 5 -6.22 -8.17 -9.29
N VAL A 6 -6.75 -8.94 -10.22
CA VAL A 6 -6.90 -10.39 -10.10
C VAL A 6 -5.76 -11.07 -10.84
N ARG A 7 -5.08 -11.96 -10.15
CA ARG A 7 -3.98 -12.76 -10.72
C ARG A 7 -4.52 -13.97 -11.44
N HIS A 8 -4.08 -14.17 -12.67
CA HIS A 8 -4.37 -15.35 -13.48
C HIS A 8 -3.05 -16.08 -13.79
N GLY A 9 -3.01 -17.39 -13.57
CA GLY A 9 -1.79 -18.18 -13.68
C GLY A 9 -0.98 -18.27 -12.38
N SER A 10 0.12 -19.06 -12.41
CA SER A 10 0.99 -19.22 -11.24
C SER A 10 2.11 -18.16 -11.25
N ILE A 11 2.55 -17.75 -10.05
CA ILE A 11 3.68 -16.82 -9.88
C ILE A 11 4.96 -17.36 -10.57
N ARG A 12 5.10 -18.68 -10.65
CA ARG A 12 6.28 -19.35 -11.25
C ARG A 12 6.33 -19.28 -12.77
N ASP A 13 5.16 -19.18 -13.42
CA ASP A 13 5.04 -19.29 -14.88
C ASP A 13 4.72 -17.94 -15.55
N GLY A 14 4.91 -16.81 -14.83
CA GLY A 14 4.55 -15.47 -15.31
C GLY A 14 3.03 -15.22 -15.19
N SER A 15 2.57 -14.99 -13.97
CA SER A 15 1.17 -14.60 -13.74
C SER A 15 0.85 -13.26 -14.39
N ILE A 16 -0.34 -13.16 -14.98
CA ILE A 16 -0.88 -11.91 -15.51
C ILE A 16 -1.79 -11.30 -14.44
N GLU A 17 -1.61 -10.03 -14.13
CA GLU A 17 -2.51 -9.25 -13.29
C GLU A 17 -3.51 -8.52 -14.17
N ILE A 18 -4.80 -8.68 -13.88
CA ILE A 18 -5.90 -8.13 -14.67
C ILE A 18 -6.67 -7.16 -13.79
N ALA A 19 -6.83 -5.93 -14.25
CA ALA A 19 -7.58 -4.91 -13.54
C ALA A 19 -9.03 -5.36 -13.25
N ALA A 20 -9.45 -5.16 -12.02
CA ALA A 20 -10.73 -5.57 -11.51
C ALA A 20 -11.26 -4.57 -10.48
N VAL A 21 -12.53 -4.68 -10.18
CA VAL A 21 -13.20 -3.91 -9.13
C VAL A 21 -13.87 -4.83 -8.12
N ILE A 22 -13.98 -4.34 -6.89
CA ILE A 22 -14.79 -4.98 -5.85
C ILE A 22 -15.97 -4.06 -5.54
N LEU A 23 -17.18 -4.61 -5.62
CA LEU A 23 -18.37 -4.05 -4.98
C LEU A 23 -18.67 -4.90 -3.74
N PRO A 24 -18.74 -4.30 -2.51
CA PRO A 24 -18.83 -5.05 -1.26
C PRO A 24 -19.91 -6.13 -1.25
N ASP A 25 -21.11 -5.83 -1.77
CA ASP A 25 -22.27 -6.73 -1.76
C ASP A 25 -22.36 -7.65 -3.00
N ARG A 26 -21.47 -7.49 -3.98
CA ARG A 26 -21.55 -8.21 -5.26
C ARG A 26 -20.31 -9.06 -5.57
N GLY A 27 -19.16 -8.75 -4.98
CA GLY A 27 -17.90 -9.44 -5.21
C GLY A 27 -17.00 -8.73 -6.23
N VAL A 28 -16.22 -9.51 -7.00
CA VAL A 28 -15.17 -9.05 -7.91
C VAL A 28 -15.62 -9.18 -9.36
N ALA A 29 -15.46 -8.11 -10.14
CA ALA A 29 -15.65 -8.11 -11.59
C ALA A 29 -14.38 -7.62 -12.32
N LEU A 30 -14.00 -8.26 -13.42
CA LEU A 30 -12.90 -7.78 -14.25
C LEU A 30 -13.34 -6.54 -15.01
N ILE A 31 -12.50 -5.50 -15.05
CA ILE A 31 -12.87 -4.24 -15.73
C ILE A 31 -13.14 -4.45 -17.22
N ARG A 32 -12.40 -5.35 -17.88
CA ARG A 32 -12.64 -5.70 -19.30
C ARG A 32 -14.02 -6.31 -19.58
N ASP A 33 -14.64 -6.94 -18.57
CA ASP A 33 -15.98 -7.53 -18.68
C ASP A 33 -17.08 -6.46 -18.46
N LEU A 34 -16.76 -5.39 -17.73
CA LEU A 34 -17.62 -4.24 -17.45
C LEU A 34 -17.52 -3.18 -18.55
N LEU A 35 -16.32 -2.91 -19.04
CA LEU A 35 -16.01 -1.92 -20.05
C LEU A 35 -15.25 -2.59 -21.21
N PRO A 36 -15.98 -3.14 -22.20
CA PRO A 36 -15.37 -3.81 -23.34
C PRO A 36 -14.39 -2.88 -24.07
N GLY A 37 -13.17 -3.37 -24.32
CA GLY A 37 -12.09 -2.60 -24.93
C GLY A 37 -11.10 -1.98 -23.94
N PHE A 38 -11.36 -2.03 -22.63
CA PHE A 38 -10.36 -1.68 -21.63
C PHE A 38 -9.28 -2.78 -21.58
N THR A 39 -8.02 -2.38 -21.80
CA THR A 39 -6.86 -3.30 -21.82
C THR A 39 -5.76 -2.91 -20.84
N GLY A 40 -5.99 -1.85 -20.06
CA GLY A 40 -5.04 -1.32 -19.10
C GLY A 40 -5.02 -2.06 -17.75
N ASP A 41 -4.16 -1.60 -16.86
CA ASP A 41 -4.13 -2.00 -15.45
C ASP A 41 -4.88 -0.98 -14.57
N VAL A 42 -4.80 -1.12 -13.25
CA VAL A 42 -5.43 -0.18 -12.30
C VAL A 42 -4.77 1.21 -12.37
N LEU A 43 -3.48 1.29 -12.71
CA LEU A 43 -2.82 2.59 -12.91
C LEU A 43 -3.41 3.34 -14.11
N ASP A 44 -3.75 2.63 -15.18
CA ASP A 44 -4.45 3.24 -16.34
C ASP A 44 -5.83 3.78 -15.94
N VAL A 45 -6.56 3.08 -15.06
CA VAL A 45 -7.84 3.59 -14.53
C VAL A 45 -7.66 4.94 -13.82
N LEU A 46 -6.63 5.03 -12.96
CA LEU A 46 -6.33 6.26 -12.20
C LEU A 46 -5.86 7.39 -13.12
N THR A 47 -5.01 7.09 -14.10
CA THR A 47 -4.39 8.11 -14.98
C THR A 47 -5.30 8.61 -16.08
N THR A 48 -6.26 7.79 -16.53
CA THR A 48 -7.21 8.16 -17.61
C THR A 48 -8.52 8.73 -17.08
N GLY A 49 -8.77 8.69 -15.75
CA GLY A 49 -10.02 9.17 -15.15
C GLY A 49 -11.25 8.33 -15.54
N THR A 50 -11.05 7.05 -15.84
CA THR A 50 -12.14 6.15 -16.24
C THR A 50 -12.89 5.51 -15.06
N ALA A 51 -12.52 5.83 -13.83
CA ALA A 51 -13.10 5.22 -12.63
C ALA A 51 -14.62 5.36 -12.55
N ASP A 52 -15.17 6.55 -12.82
CA ASP A 52 -16.63 6.79 -12.78
C ASP A 52 -17.39 5.97 -13.82
N ALA A 53 -16.83 5.85 -15.03
CA ALA A 53 -17.43 5.03 -16.09
C ALA A 53 -17.43 3.53 -15.73
N ILE A 54 -16.35 3.06 -15.11
CA ILE A 54 -16.24 1.67 -14.62
C ILE A 54 -17.24 1.44 -13.49
N GLU A 55 -17.37 2.38 -12.54
CA GLU A 55 -18.31 2.27 -11.43
C GLU A 55 -19.76 2.23 -11.93
N ALA A 56 -20.13 3.12 -12.84
CA ALA A 56 -21.45 3.13 -13.46
C ALA A 56 -21.73 1.79 -14.18
N ALA A 57 -20.76 1.26 -14.93
CA ALA A 57 -20.89 -0.02 -15.61
C ALA A 57 -21.01 -1.19 -14.58
N ALA A 58 -20.23 -1.16 -13.50
CA ALA A 58 -20.29 -2.17 -12.45
C ALA A 58 -21.64 -2.18 -11.72
N LEU A 59 -22.21 -1.01 -11.45
CA LEU A 59 -23.52 -0.89 -10.82
C LEU A 59 -24.66 -1.42 -11.73
N ALA A 60 -24.54 -1.19 -13.05
CA ALA A 60 -25.52 -1.62 -14.05
C ALA A 60 -25.37 -3.08 -14.50
N ALA A 61 -24.22 -3.72 -14.24
CA ALA A 61 -23.91 -5.06 -14.72
C ALA A 61 -24.80 -6.14 -14.08
N ASP A 62 -25.00 -7.25 -14.78
CA ASP A 62 -25.67 -8.43 -14.25
C ASP A 62 -24.84 -9.10 -13.13
N ALA A 63 -25.53 -9.73 -12.17
CA ALA A 63 -24.85 -10.42 -11.05
C ALA A 63 -23.90 -11.54 -11.52
N SER A 64 -24.13 -12.15 -12.67
CA SER A 64 -23.29 -13.21 -13.25
C SER A 64 -21.88 -12.75 -13.66
N VAL A 65 -21.66 -11.44 -13.81
CA VAL A 65 -20.35 -10.85 -14.10
C VAL A 65 -19.43 -10.90 -12.87
N PHE A 66 -20.02 -10.95 -11.68
CA PHE A 66 -19.26 -10.92 -10.43
C PHE A 66 -18.94 -12.33 -9.94
N ARG A 67 -17.76 -12.44 -9.31
CA ARG A 67 -17.26 -13.65 -8.67
C ARG A 67 -17.15 -13.42 -7.17
N PRO A 68 -17.35 -14.44 -6.32
CA PRO A 68 -17.04 -14.32 -4.90
C PRO A 68 -15.61 -13.88 -4.66
N THR A 69 -15.38 -12.97 -3.71
CA THR A 69 -14.07 -12.39 -3.40
C THR A 69 -13.05 -13.45 -2.97
N ASP A 70 -13.50 -14.52 -2.29
CA ASP A 70 -12.69 -15.67 -1.85
C ASP A 70 -12.34 -16.65 -2.98
N SER A 71 -12.98 -16.52 -4.15
CA SER A 71 -12.72 -17.37 -5.32
C SER A 71 -11.60 -16.85 -6.23
N VAL A 72 -11.05 -15.67 -5.94
CA VAL A 72 -10.01 -15.03 -6.75
C VAL A 72 -8.70 -14.89 -5.97
N THR A 73 -7.59 -14.87 -6.69
CA THR A 73 -6.28 -14.52 -6.13
C THR A 73 -5.96 -13.09 -6.53
N PHE A 74 -5.71 -12.24 -5.53
CA PHE A 74 -5.33 -10.85 -5.79
C PHE A 74 -3.84 -10.74 -6.14
N GLY A 75 -3.51 -9.79 -7.03
CA GLY A 75 -2.17 -9.31 -7.31
C GLY A 75 -1.91 -7.93 -6.71
N ALA A 76 -0.75 -7.34 -7.02
CA ALA A 76 -0.54 -5.92 -6.77
C ALA A 76 -1.55 -5.13 -7.63
N PRO A 77 -2.20 -4.08 -7.09
CA PRO A 77 -3.10 -3.26 -7.91
C PRO A 77 -2.45 -2.78 -9.21
N TYR A 78 -1.19 -2.37 -9.17
CA TYR A 78 -0.33 -2.05 -10.32
C TYR A 78 1.16 -2.18 -9.95
N ARG A 79 2.06 -2.10 -10.96
CA ARG A 79 3.50 -2.35 -10.76
C ARG A 79 4.40 -1.14 -11.00
N HIS A 80 3.96 -0.13 -11.73
CA HIS A 80 4.82 0.94 -12.23
C HIS A 80 4.30 2.34 -11.88
N PRO A 81 4.09 2.67 -10.58
CA PRO A 81 3.84 4.06 -10.18
C PRO A 81 5.05 4.93 -10.54
N ARG A 82 4.84 6.22 -10.71
CA ARG A 82 5.95 7.15 -10.91
C ARG A 82 6.77 7.33 -9.64
N MET A 83 6.09 7.27 -8.46
CA MET A 83 6.73 7.50 -7.18
C MET A 83 6.16 6.62 -6.08
N LEU A 84 7.05 6.08 -5.25
CA LEU A 84 6.75 5.48 -3.97
C LEU A 84 7.47 6.28 -2.90
N TRP A 85 6.73 7.12 -2.18
CA TRP A 85 7.21 7.83 -1.01
C TRP A 85 7.07 6.96 0.23
N GLY A 86 8.13 6.86 1.03
CA GLY A 86 8.07 6.27 2.37
C GLY A 86 8.36 7.32 3.42
N ILE A 87 7.70 7.23 4.56
CA ILE A 87 7.85 8.15 5.69
C ILE A 87 8.35 7.35 6.89
N GLY A 88 9.55 7.67 7.35
CA GLY A 88 10.13 7.11 8.57
C GLY A 88 9.74 7.91 9.81
N LEU A 89 9.75 7.22 10.98
CA LEU A 89 9.62 7.85 12.31
C LEU A 89 8.33 8.67 12.51
N ASN A 90 7.25 8.34 11.82
CA ASN A 90 6.01 9.12 11.85
C ASN A 90 5.11 8.80 13.05
N TYR A 91 5.22 7.61 13.66
CA TYR A 91 4.56 7.32 14.92
C TYR A 91 5.47 7.67 16.10
N VAL A 92 4.97 8.49 17.03
CA VAL A 92 5.75 9.00 18.18
C VAL A 92 6.32 7.87 19.04
N GLU A 93 5.53 6.82 19.28
CA GLU A 93 5.96 5.66 20.06
C GLU A 93 7.08 4.89 19.35
N HIS A 94 6.97 4.71 18.04
CA HIS A 94 8.00 4.01 17.25
C HIS A 94 9.32 4.79 17.21
N ALA A 95 9.29 6.10 17.13
CA ALA A 95 10.50 6.94 17.22
C ALA A 95 11.19 6.75 18.58
N SER A 96 10.40 6.67 19.66
CA SER A 96 10.90 6.41 21.01
C SER A 96 11.55 5.03 21.16
N ASP A 97 11.00 3.98 20.54
CA ASP A 97 11.57 2.62 20.54
C ASP A 97 12.96 2.58 19.89
N LEU A 98 13.23 3.45 18.94
CA LEU A 98 14.51 3.58 18.24
C LEU A 98 15.48 4.55 18.92
N ALA A 99 15.09 5.16 20.05
CA ALA A 99 15.81 6.24 20.71
C ALA A 99 16.14 7.44 19.81
N GLU A 100 15.31 7.64 18.78
CA GLU A 100 15.38 8.76 17.85
C GLU A 100 14.38 9.85 18.24
N GLY A 101 14.74 11.09 18.02
CA GLY A 101 13.80 12.20 18.14
C GLY A 101 12.78 12.19 16.99
N VAL A 102 11.54 12.59 17.28
CA VAL A 102 10.58 12.84 16.20
C VAL A 102 11.10 14.00 15.36
N PRO A 103 11.29 13.81 14.04
CA PRO A 103 11.86 14.86 13.19
C PRO A 103 10.90 16.06 13.05
N ASP A 104 11.46 17.25 12.86
CA ASP A 104 10.70 18.51 12.66
C ASP A 104 9.99 18.56 11.31
N GLU A 105 10.43 17.76 10.33
CA GLU A 105 9.82 17.56 9.02
C GLU A 105 9.73 16.05 8.72
N PRO A 106 8.83 15.60 7.81
CA PRO A 106 8.73 14.19 7.44
C PRO A 106 10.08 13.62 6.98
N ALA A 107 10.55 12.57 7.66
CA ALA A 107 11.74 11.83 7.26
C ALA A 107 11.45 10.95 6.05
N SER A 108 11.46 11.56 4.87
CA SER A 108 11.00 10.94 3.63
C SER A 108 12.11 10.20 2.89
N PHE A 109 11.75 9.14 2.18
CA PHE A 109 12.61 8.41 1.25
C PHE A 109 11.79 7.92 0.05
N ILE A 110 12.50 7.50 -1.00
CA ILE A 110 11.90 6.99 -2.23
C ILE A 110 12.26 5.51 -2.38
N LYS A 111 11.29 4.70 -2.81
CA LYS A 111 11.49 3.32 -3.25
C LYS A 111 11.29 3.22 -4.76
N GLY A 112 12.05 2.35 -5.41
CA GLY A 112 11.85 2.04 -6.82
C GLY A 112 10.72 1.02 -7.03
N ASP A 113 10.09 1.04 -8.17
CA ASP A 113 9.00 0.13 -8.54
C ASP A 113 9.41 -1.35 -8.56
N HIS A 114 10.70 -1.65 -8.76
CA HIS A 114 11.27 -3.00 -8.65
C HIS A 114 11.12 -3.63 -7.26
N THR A 115 10.79 -2.83 -6.24
CA THR A 115 10.51 -3.30 -4.88
C THR A 115 9.10 -3.87 -4.73
N ILE A 116 8.20 -3.62 -5.68
CA ILE A 116 6.78 -3.95 -5.57
C ILE A 116 6.54 -5.45 -5.67
N ILE A 117 5.79 -5.96 -4.69
CA ILE A 117 5.14 -7.27 -4.70
C ILE A 117 3.67 -7.10 -4.31
N GLY A 118 2.83 -8.04 -4.71
CA GLY A 118 1.41 -8.09 -4.36
C GLY A 118 1.09 -9.07 -3.24
N PRO A 119 -0.19 -9.18 -2.88
CA PRO A 119 -0.67 -10.15 -1.89
C PRO A 119 -0.23 -11.58 -2.21
N GLY A 120 0.27 -12.31 -1.20
CA GLY A 120 0.71 -13.69 -1.31
C GLY A 120 2.05 -13.90 -2.03
N GLU A 121 2.69 -12.85 -2.55
CA GLU A 121 4.04 -12.94 -3.09
C GLU A 121 5.08 -12.97 -1.96
N ASN A 122 6.24 -13.56 -2.25
CA ASN A 122 7.27 -13.73 -1.25
C ASN A 122 8.01 -12.43 -0.92
N ILE A 123 8.17 -12.13 0.37
CA ILE A 123 9.14 -11.15 0.86
C ILE A 123 10.51 -11.83 0.94
N PRO A 124 11.49 -11.48 0.10
CA PRO A 124 12.81 -12.08 0.16
C PRO A 124 13.66 -11.40 1.25
N ILE A 125 14.24 -12.19 2.16
CA ILE A 125 15.29 -11.68 3.06
C ILE A 125 16.60 -11.69 2.27
N PRO A 126 17.18 -10.52 1.95
CA PRO A 126 18.42 -10.46 1.20
C PRO A 126 19.58 -11.04 2.01
N TRP A 127 20.47 -11.77 1.35
CA TRP A 127 21.63 -12.38 2.01
C TRP A 127 22.58 -11.35 2.66
N GLN A 128 22.46 -10.08 2.29
CA GLN A 128 23.23 -8.96 2.85
C GLN A 128 22.71 -8.46 4.19
N SER A 129 21.49 -8.86 4.58
CA SER A 129 20.84 -8.44 5.84
C SER A 129 20.72 -9.61 6.80
N ILE A 130 21.04 -9.35 8.05
CA ILE A 130 20.84 -10.27 9.16
C ILE A 130 19.63 -9.89 10.02
N ARG A 131 19.03 -8.73 9.74
CA ARG A 131 17.86 -8.21 10.43
C ARG A 131 16.97 -7.45 9.43
N THR A 132 16.08 -8.19 8.78
CA THR A 132 15.02 -7.61 7.94
C THR A 132 13.75 -7.50 8.77
N THR A 133 13.03 -6.37 8.62
CA THR A 133 11.77 -6.10 9.31
C THR A 133 10.62 -5.97 8.32
N ALA A 134 9.40 -6.28 8.78
CA ALA A 134 8.15 -5.91 8.15
C ALA A 134 7.47 -4.80 8.96
N GLU A 135 6.92 -3.84 8.26
CA GLU A 135 6.39 -2.59 8.77
C GLU A 135 5.02 -2.36 8.11
N ALA A 136 3.94 -2.66 8.85
CA ALA A 136 2.57 -2.42 8.35
C ALA A 136 2.27 -0.94 8.37
N GLU A 137 1.68 -0.43 7.27
CA GLU A 137 1.38 0.98 7.10
C GLU A 137 0.06 1.20 6.36
N LEU A 138 -0.54 2.37 6.55
CA LEU A 138 -1.58 2.89 5.69
C LEU A 138 -0.91 3.53 4.47
N GLY A 139 -1.26 3.10 3.27
CA GLY A 139 -0.83 3.73 2.03
C GLY A 139 -1.86 4.72 1.53
N ILE A 140 -1.44 5.90 1.10
CA ILE A 140 -2.27 6.89 0.41
C ILE A 140 -1.98 6.79 -1.07
N VAL A 141 -3.02 6.58 -1.89
CA VAL A 141 -2.90 6.52 -3.35
C VAL A 141 -3.41 7.83 -3.94
N ILE A 142 -2.57 8.52 -4.69
CA ILE A 142 -2.93 9.78 -5.37
C ILE A 142 -3.87 9.48 -6.54
N GLY A 143 -4.94 10.25 -6.67
CA GLY A 143 -5.96 10.09 -7.72
C GLY A 143 -5.96 11.18 -8.78
N GLN A 144 -5.40 12.35 -8.44
CA GLN A 144 -5.35 13.51 -9.34
C GLN A 144 -3.98 14.16 -9.28
N TYR A 145 -3.61 14.88 -10.36
CA TYR A 145 -2.39 15.70 -10.34
C TYR A 145 -2.45 16.69 -9.18
N CYS A 146 -1.45 16.62 -8.31
CA CYS A 146 -1.39 17.36 -7.06
C CYS A 146 -0.06 18.11 -6.98
N ARG A 147 -0.14 19.44 -6.97
CA ARG A 147 1.02 20.33 -6.90
C ARG A 147 0.70 21.54 -6.05
N ASP A 148 1.50 21.77 -5.01
CA ASP A 148 1.42 22.94 -4.14
C ASP A 148 0.05 23.11 -3.48
N VAL A 149 -0.46 22.00 -2.92
CA VAL A 149 -1.81 21.91 -2.34
C VAL A 149 -1.75 22.15 -0.82
N GLU A 150 -2.75 22.85 -0.29
CA GLU A 150 -2.90 23.04 1.15
C GLU A 150 -3.45 21.77 1.82
N ALA A 151 -3.18 21.60 3.13
CA ALA A 151 -3.56 20.39 3.86
C ALA A 151 -5.07 20.18 3.90
N ASP A 152 -5.86 21.26 4.00
CA ASP A 152 -7.32 21.21 4.08
C ASP A 152 -7.95 20.64 2.78
N ASP A 153 -7.28 20.81 1.63
CA ASP A 153 -7.74 20.34 0.32
C ASP A 153 -7.06 19.02 -0.10
N ALA A 154 -6.07 18.56 0.65
CA ALA A 154 -5.16 17.49 0.20
C ALA A 154 -5.86 16.15 -0.05
N LEU A 155 -6.89 15.82 0.72
CA LEU A 155 -7.62 14.57 0.57
C LEU A 155 -8.50 14.52 -0.68
N ASP A 156 -8.84 15.65 -1.29
CA ASP A 156 -9.57 15.72 -2.55
C ASP A 156 -8.75 15.17 -3.73
N TYR A 157 -7.41 15.10 -3.58
CA TYR A 157 -6.50 14.56 -4.57
C TYR A 157 -6.22 13.06 -4.39
N VAL A 158 -6.81 12.42 -3.38
CA VAL A 158 -6.57 11.03 -3.02
C VAL A 158 -7.63 10.13 -3.67
N ALA A 159 -7.18 9.12 -4.42
CA ALA A 159 -8.06 8.07 -4.96
C ALA A 159 -8.58 7.12 -3.88
N GLY A 160 -7.78 6.89 -2.86
CA GLY A 160 -8.12 6.00 -1.77
C GLY A 160 -6.91 5.58 -0.94
N VAL A 161 -7.15 4.65 -0.04
CA VAL A 161 -6.15 4.09 0.86
C VAL A 161 -5.95 2.61 0.60
N VAL A 162 -4.79 2.08 1.00
CA VAL A 162 -4.41 0.68 0.77
C VAL A 162 -3.55 0.16 1.92
N PRO A 163 -3.75 -1.09 2.39
CA PRO A 163 -2.79 -1.73 3.27
C PRO A 163 -1.47 -1.97 2.56
N LEU A 164 -0.36 -1.69 3.22
CA LEU A 164 0.95 -1.99 2.68
C LEU A 164 1.93 -2.51 3.75
N LEU A 165 2.99 -3.15 3.30
CA LEU A 165 4.14 -3.57 4.09
C LEU A 165 5.39 -2.92 3.49
N ASP A 166 6.04 -2.06 4.27
CA ASP A 166 7.36 -1.50 3.96
C ASP A 166 8.44 -2.35 4.64
N GLN A 167 9.26 -3.03 3.85
CA GLN A 167 10.35 -3.85 4.39
C GLN A 167 11.64 -3.04 4.51
N THR A 168 12.39 -3.34 5.58
CA THR A 168 13.66 -2.68 5.87
C THR A 168 14.75 -3.70 6.19
N ALA A 169 15.92 -3.56 5.59
CA ALA A 169 17.15 -4.18 6.08
C ALA A 169 17.69 -3.32 7.23
N GLU A 170 17.12 -3.50 8.42
CA GLU A 170 17.31 -2.61 9.57
C GLU A 170 18.78 -2.58 10.04
N ASP A 171 19.47 -3.73 10.01
CA ASP A 171 20.89 -3.79 10.34
C ASP A 171 21.78 -2.95 9.40
N ILE A 172 21.36 -2.75 8.15
CA ILE A 172 22.06 -1.88 7.20
C ILE A 172 21.78 -0.43 7.55
N LEU A 173 20.54 -0.08 7.86
CA LEU A 173 20.14 1.27 8.28
C LEU A 173 20.84 1.69 9.58
N GLN A 174 20.92 0.80 10.57
CA GLN A 174 21.56 1.07 11.85
C GLN A 174 23.07 1.33 11.73
N ARG A 175 23.75 0.80 10.71
CA ARG A 175 25.17 1.11 10.47
C ARG A 175 25.36 2.59 10.15
N ASN A 176 24.46 3.18 9.38
CA ASN A 176 24.45 4.61 9.06
C ASN A 176 23.07 4.98 8.49
N PRO A 177 22.35 5.94 9.09
CA PRO A 177 21.05 6.38 8.60
C PRO A 177 21.07 6.92 7.16
N ARG A 178 22.25 7.33 6.64
CA ARG A 178 22.39 7.69 5.22
C ARG A 178 22.27 6.51 4.24
N PHE A 179 22.27 5.27 4.74
CA PHE A 179 22.07 4.08 3.91
C PHE A 179 20.57 3.75 3.70
N LEU A 180 19.69 4.72 3.91
CA LEU A 180 18.23 4.56 3.82
C LEU A 180 17.81 3.99 2.46
N THR A 181 18.28 4.56 1.34
CA THR A 181 18.02 4.00 0.00
C THR A 181 18.44 2.53 -0.12
N ARG A 182 19.63 2.18 0.39
CA ARG A 182 20.12 0.80 0.35
C ARG A 182 19.29 -0.14 1.20
N SER A 183 18.86 0.29 2.39
CA SER A 183 18.11 -0.53 3.35
C SER A 183 16.66 -0.78 2.94
N LYS A 184 16.09 0.09 2.11
CA LYS A 184 14.68 0.12 1.72
C LYS A 184 14.40 -0.36 0.28
N ASN A 185 15.43 -0.60 -0.57
CA ASN A 185 15.25 -0.83 -2.01
C ASN A 185 15.74 -2.20 -2.51
N PHE A 186 15.68 -3.24 -1.69
CA PHE A 186 15.82 -4.59 -2.21
C PHE A 186 14.55 -5.02 -2.98
N PRO A 187 14.66 -5.85 -4.04
CA PRO A 187 13.49 -6.40 -4.71
C PRO A 187 12.54 -7.08 -3.70
N GLY A 188 11.23 -6.81 -3.83
CA GLY A 188 10.21 -7.35 -2.93
C GLY A 188 10.07 -6.61 -1.59
N PHE A 189 10.69 -5.43 -1.44
CA PHE A 189 10.65 -4.65 -0.20
C PHE A 189 9.49 -3.66 -0.12
N PHE A 190 8.49 -3.77 -1.00
CA PHE A 190 7.25 -3.01 -0.91
C PHE A 190 6.08 -3.88 -1.36
N SER A 191 5.23 -4.26 -0.42
CA SER A 191 4.00 -4.98 -0.73
C SER A 191 2.80 -4.09 -0.52
N PHE A 192 1.82 -4.09 -1.45
CA PHE A 192 0.58 -3.37 -1.27
C PHE A 192 -0.61 -4.06 -1.94
N GLY A 193 -1.78 -3.82 -1.41
CA GLY A 193 -3.04 -4.42 -1.83
C GLY A 193 -3.82 -5.00 -0.63
N PRO A 194 -4.85 -5.83 -0.84
CA PRO A 194 -5.33 -6.36 -2.12
C PRO A 194 -6.09 -5.35 -2.98
N SER A 195 -6.60 -4.27 -2.40
CA SER A 195 -7.40 -3.27 -3.11
C SER A 195 -7.16 -1.87 -2.59
N ILE A 196 -7.35 -0.89 -3.47
CA ILE A 196 -7.45 0.52 -3.12
C ILE A 196 -8.90 0.80 -2.73
N VAL A 197 -9.09 1.28 -1.50
CA VAL A 197 -10.40 1.58 -0.91
C VAL A 197 -10.64 3.08 -1.00
N PRO A 198 -11.68 3.56 -1.68
CA PRO A 198 -11.94 4.99 -1.80
C PRO A 198 -12.28 5.60 -0.43
N LEU A 199 -11.93 6.86 -0.22
CA LEU A 199 -12.18 7.54 1.06
C LEU A 199 -13.66 7.56 1.44
N SER A 200 -14.56 7.65 0.46
CA SER A 200 -16.02 7.59 0.71
C SER A 200 -16.43 6.30 1.42
N GLU A 201 -15.83 5.17 1.06
CA GLU A 201 -16.12 3.88 1.69
C GLU A 201 -15.43 3.77 3.07
N VAL A 202 -14.23 4.32 3.23
CA VAL A 202 -13.55 4.40 4.54
C VAL A 202 -14.41 5.15 5.54
N PHE A 203 -14.99 6.27 5.13
CA PHE A 203 -15.82 7.13 5.98
C PHE A 203 -17.23 6.58 6.27
N GLU A 204 -17.61 5.43 5.66
CA GLU A 204 -18.77 4.65 6.13
C GLU A 204 -18.49 3.94 7.47
N SER A 205 -17.22 3.66 7.77
CA SER A 205 -16.79 2.91 8.97
C SER A 205 -16.03 3.76 9.99
N TYR A 206 -15.51 4.90 9.59
CA TYR A 206 -14.68 5.80 10.41
C TYR A 206 -15.13 7.25 10.24
N ASP A 207 -15.12 8.02 11.32
CA ASP A 207 -15.41 9.46 11.26
C ASP A 207 -14.28 10.24 10.57
N SER A 208 -13.05 9.74 10.69
CA SER A 208 -11.86 10.32 10.04
C SER A 208 -10.76 9.27 9.82
N LEU A 209 -9.76 9.60 8.99
CA LEU A 209 -8.56 8.76 8.87
C LEU A 209 -7.78 8.63 10.19
N ALA A 210 -7.91 9.60 11.10
CA ALA A 210 -7.26 9.58 12.41
C ALA A 210 -7.69 8.38 13.28
N ASP A 211 -8.91 7.84 13.05
CA ASP A 211 -9.47 6.72 13.81
C ASP A 211 -9.02 5.36 13.28
N VAL A 212 -8.40 5.33 12.12
CA VAL A 212 -7.94 4.09 11.46
C VAL A 212 -6.83 3.45 12.28
N THR A 213 -6.97 2.16 12.60
CA THR A 213 -5.96 1.37 13.31
C THR A 213 -5.15 0.54 12.32
N VAL A 214 -3.82 0.62 12.40
CA VAL A 214 -2.87 -0.15 11.60
C VAL A 214 -2.17 -1.16 12.49
N SER A 215 -2.11 -2.42 12.07
CA SER A 215 -1.47 -3.49 12.84
C SER A 215 -0.49 -4.29 12.01
N THR A 216 0.75 -4.45 12.53
CA THR A 216 1.74 -5.40 12.02
C THR A 216 1.54 -6.74 12.73
N MET A 217 1.28 -7.78 11.94
CA MET A 217 1.10 -9.12 12.46
C MET A 217 2.13 -10.06 11.84
N ILE A 218 2.61 -11.02 12.63
CA ILE A 218 3.46 -12.13 12.18
C ILE A 218 2.83 -13.43 12.61
N ASN A 219 2.64 -14.35 11.67
CA ASN A 219 2.06 -15.66 11.91
C ASN A 219 0.69 -15.60 12.64
N GLY A 220 -0.13 -14.59 12.31
CA GLY A 220 -1.45 -14.37 12.90
C GLY A 220 -1.47 -13.68 14.26
N ALA A 221 -0.29 -13.41 14.87
CA ALA A 221 -0.19 -12.68 16.14
C ALA A 221 0.08 -11.19 15.92
N VAL A 222 -0.62 -10.33 16.65
CA VAL A 222 -0.37 -8.87 16.63
C VAL A 222 0.93 -8.58 17.38
N HIS A 223 1.86 -7.91 16.73
CA HIS A 223 3.15 -7.48 17.30
C HIS A 223 3.21 -5.97 17.55
N ARG A 224 2.63 -5.19 16.64
CA ARG A 224 2.53 -3.73 16.75
C ARG A 224 1.16 -3.31 16.27
N SER A 225 0.57 -2.32 16.93
CA SER A 225 -0.73 -1.77 16.56
C SER A 225 -0.82 -0.35 17.09
N ASN A 226 -1.29 0.58 16.25
CA ASN A 226 -1.53 1.96 16.66
C ASN A 226 -2.55 2.62 15.74
N THR A 227 -3.11 3.76 16.17
CA THR A 227 -4.06 4.56 15.38
C THR A 227 -3.34 5.70 14.66
N VAL A 228 -3.85 6.07 13.49
CA VAL A 228 -3.33 7.17 12.67
C VAL A 228 -3.27 8.49 13.45
N SER A 229 -4.17 8.71 14.40
CA SER A 229 -4.14 9.88 15.31
C SER A 229 -2.84 10.04 16.10
N ASN A 230 -2.04 8.97 16.27
CA ASN A 230 -0.74 8.99 16.93
C ASN A 230 0.42 9.25 15.95
N MET A 231 0.15 9.52 14.68
CA MET A 231 1.13 10.02 13.74
C MET A 231 1.50 11.47 14.06
N ARG A 232 2.76 11.81 13.88
CA ARG A 232 3.24 13.20 13.95
C ARG A 232 2.70 14.04 12.80
N TYR A 233 2.68 13.44 11.62
CA TYR A 233 2.21 14.04 10.37
C TYR A 233 1.08 13.17 9.84
N ASP A 234 -0.12 13.72 9.83
CA ASP A 234 -1.29 13.02 9.34
C ASP A 234 -1.28 12.87 7.80
N PRO A 235 -2.14 12.01 7.23
CA PRO A 235 -2.20 11.78 5.79
C PRO A 235 -2.39 13.05 4.96
N ALA A 236 -3.23 14.00 5.37
CA ALA A 236 -3.50 15.24 4.64
C ALA A 236 -2.24 16.13 4.62
N PHE A 237 -1.58 16.27 5.77
CA PHE A 237 -0.31 16.98 5.87
C PHE A 237 0.75 16.36 4.96
N LEU A 238 0.88 15.01 4.94
CA LEU A 238 1.88 14.34 4.11
C LEU A 238 1.65 14.58 2.62
N VAL A 239 0.41 14.54 2.14
CA VAL A 239 0.08 14.87 0.74
C VAL A 239 0.42 16.33 0.44
N SER A 240 -0.01 17.28 1.28
CA SER A 240 0.29 18.70 1.15
C SER A 240 1.81 18.95 1.11
N PHE A 241 2.54 18.45 2.10
CA PHE A 241 3.99 18.63 2.22
C PHE A 241 4.75 18.14 0.99
N HIS A 242 4.48 16.90 0.55
CA HIS A 242 5.17 16.34 -0.60
C HIS A 242 4.76 16.99 -1.92
N SER A 243 3.52 17.45 -2.06
CA SER A 243 3.08 18.21 -3.23
C SER A 243 3.81 19.54 -3.41
N LYS A 244 4.30 20.12 -2.32
CA LYS A 244 5.10 21.37 -2.31
C LYS A 244 6.57 21.12 -2.68
N ILE A 245 7.07 19.90 -2.52
CA ILE A 245 8.42 19.52 -2.93
C ILE A 245 8.45 19.19 -4.44
N MET A 246 7.57 18.31 -4.89
CA MET A 246 7.46 17.91 -6.30
C MET A 246 6.02 17.50 -6.64
N PRO A 247 5.63 17.58 -7.93
CA PRO A 247 4.29 17.14 -8.33
C PRO A 247 4.06 15.68 -7.97
N LEU A 248 2.87 15.39 -7.42
CA LEU A 248 2.35 14.04 -7.28
C LEU A 248 1.39 13.75 -8.43
N TYR A 249 1.38 12.52 -8.91
CA TYR A 249 0.59 12.09 -10.06
C TYR A 249 -0.36 10.95 -9.67
N PRO A 250 -1.46 10.75 -10.42
CA PRO A 250 -2.32 9.60 -10.21
C PRO A 250 -1.52 8.30 -10.16
N GLY A 251 -1.75 7.51 -9.13
CA GLY A 251 -1.03 6.26 -8.87
C GLY A 251 0.25 6.39 -8.06
N ASP A 252 0.75 7.59 -7.74
CA ASP A 252 1.81 7.75 -6.75
C ASP A 252 1.30 7.30 -5.38
N ILE A 253 2.20 6.69 -4.59
CA ILE A 253 1.85 6.16 -3.26
C ILE A 253 2.68 6.86 -2.19
N ILE A 254 2.03 7.28 -1.11
CA ILE A 254 2.68 7.71 0.13
C ILE A 254 2.44 6.65 1.20
N SER A 255 3.51 5.98 1.62
CA SER A 255 3.57 5.04 2.75
C SER A 255 3.75 5.86 4.02
N THR A 256 2.73 5.90 4.89
CA THR A 256 2.60 6.95 5.91
C THR A 256 3.39 6.73 7.19
N GLY A 257 4.14 5.63 7.25
CA GLY A 257 4.90 5.21 8.44
C GLY A 257 4.20 4.11 9.24
N THR A 258 5.02 3.35 9.98
CA THR A 258 4.60 2.15 10.71
C THR A 258 4.39 2.41 12.20
N PRO A 259 3.42 1.71 12.86
CA PRO A 259 3.33 1.63 14.31
C PRO A 259 4.56 1.00 14.98
N GLY A 260 5.36 0.26 14.22
CA GLY A 260 6.60 -0.35 14.69
C GLY A 260 7.09 -1.47 13.78
N ALA A 261 8.41 -1.50 13.62
CA ALA A 261 9.12 -2.51 12.86
C ALA A 261 9.13 -3.87 13.60
N VAL A 262 8.89 -4.96 12.89
CA VAL A 262 8.92 -6.32 13.45
C VAL A 262 9.87 -7.18 12.64
N GLN A 263 10.89 -7.74 13.29
CA GLN A 263 11.83 -8.65 12.63
C GLN A 263 11.11 -9.89 12.11
N VAL A 264 11.38 -10.22 10.84
CA VAL A 264 10.86 -11.42 10.16
C VAL A 264 11.98 -12.42 9.85
N ARG A 265 11.61 -13.69 9.72
CA ARG A 265 12.50 -14.80 9.40
C ARG A 265 11.92 -15.62 8.26
N PRO A 266 12.76 -16.36 7.51
CA PRO A 266 12.24 -17.30 6.51
C PRO A 266 11.26 -18.29 7.13
N GLY A 267 10.09 -18.46 6.50
CA GLY A 267 8.98 -19.28 6.98
C GLY A 267 7.89 -18.50 7.73
N ASP A 268 8.13 -17.24 8.10
CA ASP A 268 7.09 -16.37 8.64
C ASP A 268 6.10 -15.92 7.57
N VAL A 269 4.91 -15.50 8.01
CA VAL A 269 3.93 -14.76 7.22
C VAL A 269 3.78 -13.38 7.85
N ALA A 270 4.20 -12.34 7.13
CA ALA A 270 3.99 -10.96 7.53
C ALA A 270 2.62 -10.47 7.05
N GLU A 271 1.92 -9.71 7.89
CA GLU A 271 0.60 -9.20 7.58
C GLU A 271 0.46 -7.75 8.01
N CYS A 272 -0.14 -6.94 7.14
CA CYS A 272 -0.74 -5.64 7.46
C CYS A 272 -2.24 -5.81 7.58
N ARG A 273 -2.80 -5.49 8.76
CA ARG A 273 -4.24 -5.53 8.99
C ARG A 273 -4.75 -4.14 9.36
N ILE A 274 -5.72 -3.67 8.59
CA ILE A 274 -6.42 -2.42 8.79
C ILE A 274 -7.93 -2.72 8.74
N PRO A 275 -8.62 -2.79 9.89
CA PRO A 275 -10.05 -3.09 9.93
C PRO A 275 -10.85 -2.18 8.97
N GLY A 276 -11.88 -2.70 8.32
CA GLY A 276 -12.71 -1.96 7.34
C GLY A 276 -12.02 -1.67 5.99
N ILE A 277 -10.68 -1.64 5.94
CA ILE A 277 -9.91 -1.36 4.72
C ILE A 277 -9.42 -2.67 4.09
N GLY A 278 -8.65 -3.48 4.81
CA GLY A 278 -8.19 -4.75 4.26
C GLY A 278 -7.12 -5.47 5.06
N VAL A 279 -6.74 -6.64 4.54
CA VAL A 279 -5.66 -7.47 5.05
C VAL A 279 -4.72 -7.82 3.91
N LEU A 280 -3.45 -7.51 4.08
CA LEU A 280 -2.37 -7.86 3.17
C LEU A 280 -1.45 -8.87 3.85
N GLN A 281 -1.21 -10.00 3.20
CA GLN A 281 -0.36 -11.07 3.73
C GLN A 281 0.70 -11.48 2.71
N ASN A 282 1.93 -11.69 3.20
CA ASN A 282 3.06 -12.11 2.37
C ASN A 282 3.92 -13.13 3.12
N PRO A 283 4.21 -14.30 2.52
CA PRO A 283 5.17 -15.25 3.07
C PRO A 283 6.60 -14.71 2.97
N VAL A 284 7.42 -15.02 3.96
CA VAL A 284 8.83 -14.60 4.03
C VAL A 284 9.74 -15.75 3.63
N VAL A 285 10.69 -15.49 2.74
CA VAL A 285 11.64 -16.51 2.24
C VAL A 285 13.09 -16.04 2.33
N ALA A 286 14.02 -16.97 2.44
CA ALA A 286 15.43 -16.64 2.30
C ALA A 286 15.75 -16.39 0.83
N GLN A 287 16.50 -15.33 0.55
CA GLN A 287 17.09 -15.13 -0.79
C GLN A 287 18.49 -15.78 -0.80
N PRO A 288 18.71 -16.82 -1.62
CA PRO A 288 20.05 -17.38 -1.77
C PRO A 288 21.01 -16.38 -2.42
N ARG A 289 22.32 -16.60 -2.22
CA ARG A 289 23.39 -15.81 -2.90
C ARG A 289 23.40 -16.07 -4.40
#